data_28bae71cd6cafae81ddb3af77b622583
#
_entry.id   28bae71cd6cafae81ddb3af77b622583
#
_cell.length_a   1.000
_cell.length_b   1.000
_cell.length_c   1.000
_cell.angle_alpha   90.00
_cell.angle_beta   90.00
_cell.angle_gamma   90.00
#
_symmetry.space_group_name_H-M   'P 1'
#
loop_
_entity.id
_entity.type
_entity.pdbx_description
1 polymer ?
#
loop_
_entity_poly.entity_id
_entity_poly.type
_entity_poly.pdbx_seq_one_letter_code
_entity_poly.pdbx_strand_id
1 'polypeptide(L)'
;QHWLHLQKNEEFASVILYKNHGPFSGGSLHHAHMQIIGMKYVDYLENIKEENFQGVIVQKNERIELNISERPIIGFTEFNIIIDNISYIDEMANYIQQTVRYILIDFHKGCSSYNLFFYYLNGKIICKVVPRFVVSPLYVGYKIPQVSTKLEDVKIQLAEYFTK
;
A
#
# COMPACT_ATOMS: atom_id res chain seq x y z
N GLN A 1 -14.42 6.64 -6.03
CA GLN A 1 -15.80 6.21 -6.38
C GLN A 1 -15.84 5.43 -7.71
N HIS A 2 -15.23 5.94 -8.80
CA HIS A 2 -15.25 5.29 -10.12
C HIS A 2 -14.66 3.86 -10.09
N TRP A 3 -13.51 3.67 -9.45
CA TRP A 3 -12.90 2.35 -9.27
C TRP A 3 -13.82 1.36 -8.53
N LEU A 4 -14.47 1.78 -7.43
CA LEU A 4 -15.42 0.95 -6.69
C LEU A 4 -16.67 0.62 -7.51
N HIS A 5 -17.09 1.51 -8.40
CA HIS A 5 -18.18 1.22 -9.33
C HIS A 5 -17.78 0.14 -10.33
N LEU A 6 -16.56 0.22 -10.87
CA LEU A 6 -16.05 -0.78 -11.82
C LEU A 6 -15.84 -2.17 -11.19
N GLN A 7 -15.56 -2.27 -9.87
CA GLN A 7 -15.48 -3.56 -9.16
C GLN A 7 -16.78 -4.37 -9.24
N LYS A 8 -17.91 -3.72 -9.49
CA LYS A 8 -19.22 -4.39 -9.62
C LYS A 8 -19.56 -4.81 -11.04
N ASN A 9 -18.69 -4.52 -12.01
CA ASN A 9 -18.91 -4.87 -13.40
C ASN A 9 -18.46 -6.32 -13.66
N GLU A 10 -19.41 -7.19 -13.94
CA GLU A 10 -19.20 -8.63 -14.20
C GLU A 10 -18.33 -8.93 -15.44
N GLU A 11 -18.03 -7.91 -16.27
CA GLU A 11 -17.12 -8.04 -17.40
C GLU A 11 -15.66 -8.30 -16.96
N PHE A 12 -15.30 -7.91 -15.73
CA PHE A 12 -13.95 -8.03 -15.21
C PHE A 12 -13.88 -9.03 -14.06
N ALA A 13 -12.92 -9.96 -14.11
CA ALA A 13 -12.59 -10.82 -12.99
C ALA A 13 -12.06 -10.00 -11.80
N SER A 14 -11.34 -8.91 -12.09
CA SER A 14 -10.91 -7.94 -11.08
C SER A 14 -10.60 -6.57 -11.69
N VAL A 15 -10.63 -5.51 -10.86
CA VAL A 15 -10.27 -4.14 -11.28
C VAL A 15 -9.22 -3.60 -10.34
N ILE A 16 -8.04 -3.31 -10.86
CA ILE A 16 -6.93 -2.77 -10.08
C ILE A 16 -6.88 -1.25 -10.18
N LEU A 17 -6.46 -0.61 -9.07
CA LEU A 17 -6.16 0.82 -8.98
C LEU A 17 -4.80 0.97 -8.32
N TYR A 18 -3.88 1.68 -8.98
CA TYR A 18 -2.54 1.87 -8.45
C TYR A 18 -1.90 3.17 -8.92
N LYS A 19 -0.82 3.56 -8.24
CA LYS A 19 0.04 4.69 -8.58
C LYS A 19 1.50 4.27 -8.48
N ASN A 20 2.28 4.69 -9.46
CA ASN A 20 3.74 4.61 -9.45
C ASN A 20 4.35 6.00 -9.22
N HIS A 21 5.42 6.07 -8.43
CA HIS A 21 6.20 7.28 -8.21
C HIS A 21 7.68 6.96 -8.08
N GLY A 22 8.49 7.69 -8.86
CA GLY A 22 9.95 7.58 -8.84
C GLY A 22 10.51 6.43 -9.68
N PRO A 23 11.86 6.40 -9.86
CA PRO A 23 12.52 5.54 -10.85
C PRO A 23 12.42 4.04 -10.56
N PHE A 24 12.26 3.64 -9.28
CA PHE A 24 12.19 2.23 -8.89
C PHE A 24 10.76 1.69 -8.78
N SER A 25 9.76 2.51 -9.09
CA SER A 25 8.34 2.12 -8.97
C SER A 25 7.80 1.32 -10.16
N GLY A 26 8.55 1.20 -11.25
CA GLY A 26 8.10 0.59 -12.50
C GLY A 26 7.23 1.52 -13.37
N GLY A 27 7.14 2.80 -13.03
CA GLY A 27 6.43 3.80 -13.84
C GLY A 27 7.30 4.32 -14.99
N SER A 28 6.70 4.44 -16.20
CA SER A 28 7.35 4.99 -17.39
C SER A 28 7.06 6.47 -17.62
N LEU A 29 6.04 7.02 -16.95
CA LEU A 29 5.60 8.40 -17.10
C LEU A 29 6.05 9.24 -15.91
N HIS A 30 6.65 10.41 -16.19
CA HIS A 30 7.19 11.31 -15.16
C HIS A 30 6.15 12.20 -14.47
N HIS A 31 4.95 12.38 -15.07
CA HIS A 31 3.89 13.17 -14.43
C HIS A 31 3.07 12.32 -13.41
N ALA A 32 2.53 12.98 -12.42
CA ALA A 32 1.71 12.33 -11.40
C ALA A 32 0.38 11.84 -12.00
N HIS A 33 0.16 10.52 -11.95
CA HIS A 33 -1.08 9.89 -12.41
C HIS A 33 -1.40 8.65 -11.58
N MET A 34 -2.65 8.20 -11.65
CA MET A 34 -3.13 6.92 -11.16
C MET A 34 -3.73 6.13 -12.33
N GLN A 35 -3.69 4.80 -12.24
CA GLN A 35 -4.18 3.92 -13.28
C GLN A 35 -5.26 3.01 -12.73
N ILE A 36 -6.38 2.88 -13.48
CA ILE A 36 -7.43 1.89 -13.25
C ILE A 36 -7.40 0.92 -14.44
N ILE A 37 -7.31 -0.38 -14.17
CA ILE A 37 -7.28 -1.42 -15.21
C ILE A 37 -8.27 -2.50 -14.85
N GLY A 38 -9.22 -2.79 -15.77
CA GLY A 38 -10.10 -3.95 -15.69
C GLY A 38 -9.41 -5.19 -16.24
N MET A 39 -9.36 -6.26 -15.47
CA MET A 39 -8.74 -7.54 -15.81
C MET A 39 -9.83 -8.56 -16.11
N LYS A 40 -9.94 -9.01 -17.37
CA LYS A 40 -11.02 -9.95 -17.76
C LYS A 40 -10.83 -11.38 -17.25
N TYR A 41 -9.55 -11.83 -17.14
CA TYR A 41 -9.22 -13.24 -16.91
C TYR A 41 -8.33 -13.48 -15.71
N VAL A 42 -7.99 -12.43 -14.96
CA VAL A 42 -7.11 -12.52 -13.80
C VAL A 42 -7.82 -11.92 -12.59
N ASP A 43 -8.02 -12.72 -11.57
CA ASP A 43 -8.39 -12.23 -10.25
C ASP A 43 -7.14 -12.11 -9.38
N TYR A 44 -6.73 -10.88 -9.08
CA TYR A 44 -5.54 -10.64 -8.25
C TYR A 44 -5.73 -11.16 -6.81
N LEU A 45 -6.98 -11.30 -6.34
CA LEU A 45 -7.27 -11.80 -5.00
C LEU A 45 -6.86 -13.26 -4.78
N GLU A 46 -6.69 -14.04 -5.85
CA GLU A 46 -6.14 -15.41 -5.74
C GLU A 46 -4.73 -15.44 -5.13
N ASN A 47 -3.97 -14.33 -5.31
CA ASN A 47 -2.58 -14.21 -4.84
C ASN A 47 -2.43 -13.30 -3.61
N ILE A 48 -3.55 -12.75 -3.09
CA ILE A 48 -3.54 -11.81 -1.97
C ILE A 48 -4.29 -12.42 -0.80
N LYS A 49 -3.65 -12.42 0.37
CA LYS A 49 -4.24 -12.94 1.60
C LYS A 49 -4.56 -11.79 2.55
N GLU A 50 -5.60 -11.96 3.37
CA GLU A 50 -5.97 -10.97 4.38
C GLU A 50 -4.81 -10.66 5.33
N GLU A 51 -4.01 -11.68 5.68
CA GLU A 51 -2.83 -11.53 6.53
C GLU A 51 -1.76 -10.56 5.97
N ASN A 52 -1.78 -10.29 4.65
CA ASN A 52 -0.87 -9.31 4.05
C ASN A 52 -1.17 -7.86 4.46
N PHE A 53 -2.35 -7.61 5.04
CA PHE A 53 -2.81 -6.29 5.47
C PHE A 53 -2.87 -6.15 6.99
N GLN A 54 -2.37 -7.13 7.74
CA GLN A 54 -2.31 -7.14 9.19
C GLN A 54 -0.87 -6.93 9.67
N GLY A 55 -0.72 -6.32 10.86
CA GLY A 55 0.60 -6.14 11.44
C GLY A 55 0.67 -5.12 12.56
N VAL A 56 1.83 -4.51 12.73
CA VAL A 56 2.12 -3.56 13.82
C VAL A 56 1.33 -2.28 13.63
N ILE A 57 0.39 -2.00 14.53
CA ILE A 57 -0.46 -0.81 14.47
C ILE A 57 0.35 0.44 14.80
N VAL A 58 0.33 1.42 13.89
CA VAL A 58 0.92 2.75 14.06
C VAL A 58 -0.12 3.72 14.61
N GLN A 59 -1.29 3.76 13.97
CA GLN A 59 -2.45 4.59 14.35
C GLN A 59 -3.73 3.82 14.10
N LYS A 60 -4.69 3.95 15.01
CA LYS A 60 -6.03 3.35 14.84
C LYS A 60 -7.08 4.15 15.61
N ASN A 61 -8.18 4.42 14.94
CA ASN A 61 -9.41 4.94 15.55
C ASN A 61 -10.63 4.19 14.98
N GLU A 62 -11.84 4.69 15.23
CA GLU A 62 -13.09 4.06 14.77
C GLU A 62 -13.28 4.09 13.24
N ARG A 63 -12.50 4.88 12.50
CA ARG A 63 -12.69 5.16 11.07
C ARG A 63 -11.58 4.61 10.21
N ILE A 64 -10.36 4.58 10.74
CA ILE A 64 -9.16 4.29 9.96
C ILE A 64 -8.12 3.54 10.80
N GLU A 65 -7.42 2.64 10.16
CA GLU A 65 -6.25 1.96 10.71
C GLU A 65 -5.06 2.18 9.80
N LEU A 66 -3.90 2.53 10.39
CA LEU A 66 -2.59 2.49 9.76
C LEU A 66 -1.75 1.44 10.46
N ASN A 67 -1.29 0.44 9.74
CA ASN A 67 -0.40 -0.59 10.25
C ASN A 67 0.77 -0.87 9.31
N ILE A 68 1.78 -1.58 9.80
CA ILE A 68 2.94 -2.06 9.04
C ILE A 68 2.81 -3.57 8.92
N SER A 69 2.81 -4.10 7.69
CA SER A 69 2.63 -5.53 7.44
C SER A 69 3.68 -6.38 8.15
N GLU A 70 3.21 -7.37 8.93
CA GLU A 70 4.06 -8.46 9.43
C GLU A 70 4.25 -9.56 8.39
N ARG A 71 3.35 -9.65 7.40
CA ARG A 71 3.43 -10.57 6.27
C ARG A 71 3.33 -9.80 4.95
N PRO A 72 4.41 -9.07 4.57
CA PRO A 72 4.40 -8.24 3.38
C PRO A 72 4.26 -9.09 2.10
N ILE A 73 3.74 -8.49 1.03
CA ILE A 73 3.59 -9.15 -0.28
C ILE A 73 4.96 -9.27 -0.97
N ILE A 74 5.73 -8.18 -0.99
CA ILE A 74 7.05 -8.14 -1.65
C ILE A 74 8.16 -8.35 -0.62
N GLY A 75 8.05 -7.68 0.50
CA GLY A 75 9.02 -7.78 1.58
C GLY A 75 9.43 -6.43 2.18
N PHE A 76 10.27 -6.49 3.22
CA PHE A 76 10.78 -5.41 4.05
C PHE A 76 9.66 -4.69 4.82
N THR A 77 9.26 -3.51 4.39
CA THR A 77 8.28 -2.69 5.09
C THR A 77 7.21 -2.23 4.11
N GLU A 78 5.97 -2.59 4.38
CA GLU A 78 4.79 -2.19 3.63
C GLU A 78 3.77 -1.62 4.61
N PHE A 79 3.20 -0.46 4.29
CA PHE A 79 2.22 0.22 5.13
C PHE A 79 0.82 -0.01 4.58
N ASN A 80 -0.14 -0.30 5.46
CA ASN A 80 -1.54 -0.48 5.10
C ASN A 80 -2.37 0.62 5.75
N ILE A 81 -3.17 1.30 4.95
CA ILE A 81 -4.14 2.28 5.40
C ILE A 81 -5.52 1.73 5.05
N ILE A 82 -6.35 1.48 6.05
CA ILE A 82 -7.57 0.68 5.95
C ILE A 82 -8.75 1.51 6.45
N ILE A 83 -9.81 1.59 5.64
CA ILE A 83 -11.11 2.13 6.01
C ILE A 83 -12.20 1.13 5.66
N ASP A 84 -13.31 1.12 6.41
CA ASP A 84 -14.48 0.27 6.16
C ASP A 84 -15.62 1.03 5.48
N ASN A 85 -15.53 2.36 5.38
CA ASN A 85 -16.53 3.19 4.75
C ASN A 85 -15.90 4.25 3.84
N ILE A 86 -16.45 4.40 2.64
CA ILE A 86 -15.98 5.37 1.65
C ILE A 86 -16.11 6.83 2.12
N SER A 87 -16.98 7.12 3.09
CA SER A 87 -17.10 8.46 3.68
C SER A 87 -15.81 8.93 4.38
N TYR A 88 -14.89 8.01 4.71
CA TYR A 88 -13.60 8.30 5.34
C TYR A 88 -12.46 8.47 4.34
N ILE A 89 -12.79 8.63 3.04
CA ILE A 89 -11.76 8.70 1.97
C ILE A 89 -10.82 9.90 2.12
N ASP A 90 -11.32 11.03 2.63
CA ASP A 90 -10.48 12.22 2.86
C ASP A 90 -9.48 11.99 4.00
N GLU A 91 -9.91 11.29 5.06
CA GLU A 91 -9.02 10.88 6.14
C GLU A 91 -7.97 9.89 5.63
N MET A 92 -8.38 8.90 4.81
CA MET A 92 -7.46 7.98 4.15
C MET A 92 -6.43 8.72 3.28
N ALA A 93 -6.85 9.73 2.52
CA ALA A 93 -5.95 10.52 1.69
C ALA A 93 -4.90 11.27 2.53
N ASN A 94 -5.28 11.81 3.68
CA ASN A 94 -4.36 12.45 4.63
C ASN A 94 -3.33 11.44 5.18
N TYR A 95 -3.78 10.24 5.56
CA TYR A 95 -2.87 9.19 6.05
C TYR A 95 -1.91 8.72 4.97
N ILE A 96 -2.38 8.57 3.72
CA ILE A 96 -1.51 8.26 2.57
C ILE A 96 -0.46 9.36 2.38
N GLN A 97 -0.86 10.63 2.44
CA GLN A 97 0.04 11.76 2.27
C GLN A 97 1.14 11.78 3.34
N GLN A 98 0.79 11.60 4.63
CA GLN A 98 1.76 11.57 5.72
C GLN A 98 2.71 10.37 5.62
N THR A 99 2.18 9.19 5.28
CA THR A 99 2.99 7.99 5.08
C THR A 99 3.97 8.15 3.92
N VAL A 100 3.52 8.71 2.80
CA VAL A 100 4.38 9.00 1.64
C VAL A 100 5.44 10.04 1.99
N ARG A 101 5.07 11.08 2.73
CA ARG A 101 6.02 12.10 3.20
C ARG A 101 7.10 11.48 4.07
N TYR A 102 6.73 10.62 5.03
CA TYR A 102 7.69 9.87 5.84
C TYR A 102 8.64 9.02 4.98
N ILE A 103 8.10 8.28 4.00
CA ILE A 103 8.90 7.42 3.10
C ILE A 103 9.95 8.24 2.33
N LEU A 104 9.57 9.40 1.82
CA LEU A 104 10.45 10.21 0.96
C LEU A 104 11.48 11.02 1.75
N ILE A 105 11.25 11.29 3.03
CA ILE A 105 12.10 12.17 3.85
C ILE A 105 12.95 11.36 4.84
N ASP A 106 12.34 10.49 5.65
CA ASP A 106 12.97 9.93 6.84
C ASP A 106 13.10 8.40 6.86
N PHE A 107 12.29 7.66 6.07
CA PHE A 107 12.22 6.22 6.17
C PHE A 107 13.56 5.52 5.87
N HIS A 108 14.18 5.87 4.76
CA HIS A 108 15.46 5.29 4.34
C HIS A 108 16.22 6.28 3.46
N LYS A 109 17.46 6.55 3.80
CA LYS A 109 18.29 7.48 3.04
C LYS A 109 18.39 7.05 1.57
N GLY A 110 17.83 7.88 0.68
CA GLY A 110 17.80 7.62 -0.77
C GLY A 110 16.54 6.89 -1.27
N CYS A 111 15.56 6.60 -0.43
CA CYS A 111 14.26 6.11 -0.90
C CYS A 111 13.49 7.25 -1.57
N SER A 112 13.49 7.27 -2.90
CA SER A 112 12.83 8.30 -3.73
C SER A 112 11.65 7.77 -4.51
N SER A 113 11.23 6.54 -4.22
CA SER A 113 10.22 5.82 -5.02
C SER A 113 9.25 5.06 -4.14
N TYR A 114 7.98 5.04 -4.55
CA TYR A 114 6.94 4.24 -3.90
C TYR A 114 5.87 3.82 -4.89
N ASN A 115 5.10 2.81 -4.51
CA ASN A 115 3.83 2.47 -5.14
C ASN A 115 2.68 2.64 -4.14
N LEU A 116 1.50 3.01 -4.65
CA LEU A 116 0.23 2.86 -3.97
C LEU A 116 -0.55 1.78 -4.70
N PHE A 117 -1.03 0.78 -3.96
CA PHE A 117 -1.93 -0.26 -4.47
C PHE A 117 -3.22 -0.23 -3.67
N PHE A 118 -4.35 -0.20 -4.35
CA PHE A 118 -5.66 -0.18 -3.71
C PHE A 118 -6.33 -1.54 -3.86
N TYR A 119 -6.91 -2.01 -2.76
CA TYR A 119 -7.61 -3.27 -2.68
C TYR A 119 -9.02 -3.05 -2.10
N TYR A 120 -9.97 -3.83 -2.60
CA TYR A 120 -11.28 -3.93 -2.00
C TYR A 120 -11.45 -5.37 -1.51
N LEU A 121 -11.43 -5.57 -0.20
CA LEU A 121 -11.41 -6.90 0.41
C LEU A 121 -12.31 -6.90 1.65
N ASN A 122 -13.26 -7.84 1.71
CA ASN A 122 -14.17 -8.02 2.85
C ASN A 122 -14.90 -6.73 3.27
N GLY A 123 -15.34 -5.93 2.29
CA GLY A 123 -16.02 -4.65 2.53
C GLY A 123 -15.10 -3.48 2.90
N LYS A 124 -13.81 -3.71 3.04
CA LYS A 124 -12.81 -2.69 3.37
C LYS A 124 -12.11 -2.16 2.13
N ILE A 125 -11.78 -0.88 2.16
CA ILE A 125 -10.90 -0.23 1.19
C ILE A 125 -9.53 -0.12 1.84
N ILE A 126 -8.53 -0.66 1.17
CA ILE A 126 -7.15 -0.72 1.67
C ILE A 126 -6.24 -0.03 0.68
N CYS A 127 -5.42 0.92 1.14
CA CYS A 127 -4.28 1.42 0.38
C CYS A 127 -3.01 0.85 0.98
N LYS A 128 -2.31 0.03 0.20
CA LYS A 128 -0.96 -0.43 0.56
C LYS A 128 0.06 0.51 -0.04
N VAL A 129 0.88 1.12 0.81
CA VAL A 129 1.99 2.00 0.43
C VAL A 129 3.29 1.19 0.52
N VAL A 130 3.95 1.04 -0.62
CA VAL A 130 5.16 0.21 -0.73
C VAL A 130 6.35 1.09 -1.09
N PRO A 131 7.31 1.33 -0.16
CA PRO A 131 8.58 1.96 -0.50
C PRO A 131 9.32 1.13 -1.54
N ARG A 132 9.90 1.78 -2.55
CA ARG A 132 10.58 1.09 -3.65
C ARG A 132 12.07 1.40 -3.67
N PHE A 133 12.84 0.35 -3.50
CA PHE A 133 14.29 0.30 -3.66
C PHE A 133 14.66 -1.09 -4.17
N VAL A 134 15.92 -1.46 -4.15
CA VAL A 134 16.36 -2.77 -4.66
C VAL A 134 15.63 -3.90 -3.94
N VAL A 135 15.00 -4.78 -4.70
CA VAL A 135 14.27 -5.94 -4.17
C VAL A 135 15.28 -6.99 -3.68
N SER A 136 14.97 -7.66 -2.57
CA SER A 136 15.78 -8.75 -2.04
C SER A 136 16.04 -9.84 -3.08
N PRO A 137 17.29 -10.34 -3.23
CA PRO A 137 17.57 -11.49 -4.09
C PRO A 137 16.81 -12.76 -3.68
N LEU A 138 16.47 -12.91 -2.41
CA LEU A 138 15.63 -14.02 -1.93
C LEU A 138 14.21 -13.95 -2.51
N TYR A 139 13.63 -12.75 -2.61
CA TYR A 139 12.34 -12.58 -3.26
C TYR A 139 12.43 -12.80 -4.77
N VAL A 140 13.45 -12.25 -5.42
CA VAL A 140 13.65 -12.38 -6.89
C VAL A 140 13.84 -13.83 -7.30
N GLY A 141 14.74 -14.55 -6.61
CA GLY A 141 15.09 -15.93 -6.96
C GLY A 141 14.14 -16.99 -6.40
N TYR A 142 13.59 -16.76 -5.20
CA TYR A 142 12.88 -17.79 -4.44
C TYR A 142 11.49 -17.41 -3.99
N LYS A 143 11.04 -16.17 -4.29
CA LYS A 143 9.76 -15.62 -3.83
C LYS A 143 9.59 -15.61 -2.30
N ILE A 144 10.72 -15.49 -1.57
CA ILE A 144 10.72 -15.41 -0.12
C ILE A 144 10.73 -13.93 0.28
N PRO A 145 9.61 -13.37 0.78
CA PRO A 145 9.57 -12.01 1.29
C PRO A 145 10.33 -11.93 2.62
N GLN A 146 11.11 -10.88 2.80
CA GLN A 146 11.78 -10.60 4.06
C GLN A 146 11.02 -9.53 4.82
N VAL A 147 10.96 -9.64 6.14
CA VAL A 147 10.37 -8.65 7.03
C VAL A 147 11.49 -7.92 7.75
N SER A 148 11.34 -6.61 7.90
CA SER A 148 12.28 -5.81 8.68
C SER A 148 12.25 -6.22 10.15
N THR A 149 13.41 -6.39 10.78
CA THR A 149 13.53 -6.58 12.23
C THR A 149 13.30 -5.30 13.03
N LYS A 150 13.11 -4.15 12.34
CA LYS A 150 12.97 -2.81 12.94
C LYS A 150 11.57 -2.23 12.78
N LEU A 151 10.53 -3.06 12.76
CA LEU A 151 9.16 -2.57 12.58
C LEU A 151 8.73 -1.58 13.68
N GLU A 152 9.14 -1.83 14.94
CA GLU A 152 8.84 -0.92 16.05
C GLU A 152 9.54 0.44 15.90
N ASP A 153 10.79 0.48 15.45
CA ASP A 153 11.51 1.73 15.19
C ASP A 153 10.80 2.53 14.08
N VAL A 154 10.40 1.85 13.00
CA VAL A 154 9.65 2.45 11.88
C VAL A 154 8.29 2.98 12.35
N LYS A 155 7.59 2.23 13.21
CA LYS A 155 6.32 2.65 13.81
C LYS A 155 6.49 3.96 14.59
N ILE A 156 7.50 4.03 15.47
CA ILE A 156 7.76 5.23 16.30
C ILE A 156 8.02 6.44 15.40
N GLN A 157 8.92 6.31 14.42
CA GLN A 157 9.24 7.38 13.49
C GLN A 157 8.03 7.83 12.66
N LEU A 158 7.26 6.89 12.16
CA LEU A 158 6.06 7.21 11.36
C LEU A 158 4.98 7.88 12.24
N ALA A 159 4.79 7.43 13.48
CA ALA A 159 3.80 8.00 14.39
C ALA A 159 4.03 9.52 14.65
N GLU A 160 5.27 10.00 14.64
CA GLU A 160 5.61 11.43 14.79
C GLU A 160 4.99 12.31 13.69
N TYR A 161 4.72 11.77 12.52
CA TYR A 161 4.09 12.49 11.40
C TYR A 161 2.60 12.77 11.63
N PHE A 162 1.97 12.07 12.56
CA PHE A 162 0.54 12.21 12.90
C PHE A 162 0.31 13.01 14.19
N THR A 163 1.38 13.43 14.86
CA THR A 163 1.32 14.25 16.10
C THR A 163 1.62 15.74 15.86
N LYS A 164 2.01 16.08 14.65
CA LYS A 164 2.30 17.45 14.18
C LYS A 164 1.12 18.00 13.39
#